data_d63429c9b49d59d4906f94eb4d5c56f8
#
_entry.id   d63429c9b49d59d4906f94eb4d5c56f8
#
_cell.length_a   1.000
_cell.length_b   1.000
_cell.length_c   1.000
_cell.angle_alpha   90.00
_cell.angle_beta   90.00
_cell.angle_gamma   90.00
#
_symmetry.space_group_name_H-M   'P 1'
#
loop_
_entity.id
_entity.type
_entity.pdbx_description
1 polymer ?
#
loop_
_entity_poly.entity_id
_entity_poly.type
_entity_poly.pdbx_seq_one_letter_code
_entity_poly.pdbx_strand_id
1 'polypeptide(L)'
;VTSELKFIAEWAEALLAEHGLDKHGWTFGFNQNKRRLGVCRYAPKRIEVSTYHAEQSVLEEVEDTILHEIAHALTPGHHHDNVWKAACRSIGARPERLYKGPALDRPAKFIRKCVNCGQENPLFRRPKSTTAACKRCCDRHNAGQYDQRFVLVLERVR
;
A
#
# COMPACT_ATOMS: atom_id res chain seq x y z
N VAL A 1 1.14 -19.98 3.73
CA VAL A 1 2.27 -19.01 3.80
C VAL A 1 3.36 -19.53 2.89
N THR A 2 3.77 -18.75 1.90
CA THR A 2 4.85 -19.12 0.99
C THR A 2 6.18 -19.19 1.76
N SER A 3 7.17 -19.94 1.22
CA SER A 3 8.52 -20.01 1.80
C SER A 3 9.17 -18.63 1.95
N GLU A 4 8.88 -17.73 1.01
CA GLU A 4 9.36 -16.35 1.00
C GLU A 4 8.77 -15.51 2.14
N LEU A 5 7.47 -15.58 2.37
CA LEU A 5 6.82 -14.90 3.50
C LEU A 5 7.32 -15.44 4.85
N LYS A 6 7.62 -16.75 4.93
CA LYS A 6 8.21 -17.31 6.14
C LYS A 6 9.61 -16.72 6.40
N PHE A 7 10.44 -16.66 5.37
CA PHE A 7 11.77 -16.03 5.45
C PHE A 7 11.69 -14.57 5.90
N ILE A 8 10.78 -13.77 5.29
CA ILE A 8 10.58 -12.37 5.66
C ILE A 8 10.13 -12.25 7.12
N ALA A 9 9.26 -13.14 7.61
CA ALA A 9 8.83 -13.12 9.00
C ALA A 9 9.98 -13.40 9.97
N GLU A 10 10.77 -14.43 9.71
CA GLU A 10 11.94 -14.79 10.53
C GLU A 10 12.98 -13.64 10.53
N TRP A 11 13.20 -13.02 9.38
CA TRP A 11 14.09 -11.87 9.26
C TRP A 11 13.56 -10.64 10.00
N ALA A 12 12.28 -10.33 9.90
CA ALA A 12 11.66 -9.23 10.63
C ALA A 12 11.74 -9.42 12.15
N GLU A 13 11.53 -10.64 12.66
CA GLU A 13 11.71 -10.95 14.08
C GLU A 13 13.17 -10.76 14.52
N ALA A 14 14.14 -11.11 13.67
CA ALA A 14 15.55 -10.84 13.94
C ALA A 14 15.84 -9.34 14.01
N LEU A 15 15.28 -8.52 13.13
CA LEU A 15 15.40 -7.07 13.17
C LEU A 15 14.74 -6.48 14.45
N LEU A 16 13.60 -7.00 14.88
CA LEU A 16 12.99 -6.59 16.16
C LEU A 16 13.92 -6.88 17.35
N ALA A 17 14.56 -8.04 17.34
CA ALA A 17 15.53 -8.43 18.39
C ALA A 17 16.79 -7.58 18.34
N GLU A 18 17.34 -7.28 17.15
CA GLU A 18 18.49 -6.41 16.96
C GLU A 18 18.26 -5.02 17.58
N HIS A 19 17.05 -4.48 17.43
CA HIS A 19 16.67 -3.19 18.00
C HIS A 19 16.04 -3.28 19.40
N GLY A 20 16.09 -4.46 20.04
CA GLY A 20 15.63 -4.69 21.42
C GLY A 20 14.11 -4.63 21.63
N LEU A 21 13.32 -4.62 20.55
CA LEU A 21 11.87 -4.49 20.62
C LEU A 21 11.20 -5.80 21.07
N ASP A 22 11.79 -6.95 20.79
CA ASP A 22 11.34 -8.26 21.24
C ASP A 22 11.21 -8.34 22.76
N LYS A 23 12.19 -7.81 23.49
CA LYS A 23 12.22 -7.74 24.96
C LYS A 23 11.10 -6.86 25.55
N HIS A 24 10.52 -6.00 24.72
CA HIS A 24 9.40 -5.14 25.07
C HIS A 24 8.05 -5.67 24.57
N GLY A 25 8.02 -6.91 24.09
CA GLY A 25 6.80 -7.61 23.67
C GLY A 25 6.31 -7.22 22.28
N TRP A 26 7.15 -6.63 21.43
CA TRP A 26 6.83 -6.39 20.02
C TRP A 26 6.93 -7.68 19.22
N THR A 27 6.01 -7.87 18.29
CA THR A 27 5.94 -9.01 17.39
C THR A 27 5.80 -8.56 15.95
N PHE A 28 6.11 -9.42 15.01
CA PHE A 28 5.89 -9.18 13.60
C PHE A 28 4.68 -9.95 13.06
N GLY A 29 4.11 -9.51 11.94
CA GLY A 29 3.10 -10.23 11.20
C GLY A 29 2.78 -9.61 9.86
N PHE A 30 1.90 -10.29 9.12
CA PHE A 30 1.39 -9.81 7.85
C PHE A 30 -0.05 -9.34 7.95
N ASN A 31 -0.43 -8.42 7.06
CA ASN A 31 -1.81 -8.04 6.82
C ASN A 31 -2.11 -8.02 5.31
N GLN A 32 -3.36 -7.88 4.95
CA GLN A 32 -3.79 -7.83 3.54
C GLN A 32 -4.15 -6.40 3.08
N ASN A 33 -3.51 -5.40 3.65
CA ASN A 33 -3.79 -4.01 3.29
C ASN A 33 -3.19 -3.71 1.91
N LYS A 34 -4.03 -3.22 0.99
CA LYS A 34 -3.62 -2.89 -0.39
C LYS A 34 -3.17 -1.43 -0.57
N ARG A 35 -3.17 -0.64 0.50
CA ARG A 35 -2.86 0.79 0.44
C ARG A 35 -1.69 1.21 1.30
N ARG A 36 -1.47 0.48 2.41
CA ARG A 36 -0.36 0.70 3.32
C ARG A 36 0.59 -0.47 3.18
N LEU A 37 1.87 -0.18 3.02
CA LEU A 37 2.91 -1.18 2.89
C LEU A 37 3.22 -1.81 4.25
N GLY A 38 3.31 -0.98 5.28
CA GLY A 38 3.52 -1.38 6.66
C GLY A 38 2.59 -0.63 7.62
N VAL A 39 2.57 -1.06 8.87
CA VAL A 39 1.90 -0.40 9.99
C VAL A 39 2.54 -0.80 11.32
N CYS A 40 2.83 0.21 12.15
CA CYS A 40 3.21 0.04 13.53
C CYS A 40 1.97 0.19 14.43
N ARG A 41 1.65 -0.87 15.20
CA ARG A 41 0.54 -0.87 16.18
C ARG A 41 1.11 -0.88 17.58
N TYR A 42 0.75 0.11 18.38
CA TYR A 42 1.19 0.21 19.77
C TYR A 42 0.34 -0.66 20.72
N ALA A 43 -0.88 -0.97 20.32
CA ALA A 43 -1.77 -1.86 21.06
C ALA A 43 -2.54 -2.78 20.09
N PRO A 44 -2.22 -4.08 20.03
CA PRO A 44 -1.05 -4.72 20.62
C PRO A 44 0.26 -4.23 19.97
N LYS A 45 1.39 -4.39 20.67
CA LYS A 45 2.72 -4.05 20.15
C LYS A 45 3.08 -4.95 18.97
N ARG A 46 2.80 -4.47 17.76
CA ARG A 46 2.95 -5.29 16.55
C ARG A 46 3.32 -4.45 15.34
N ILE A 47 4.31 -4.91 14.63
CA ILE A 47 4.68 -4.42 13.30
C ILE A 47 4.09 -5.37 12.27
N GLU A 48 3.42 -4.83 11.27
CA GLU A 48 2.84 -5.61 10.18
C GLU A 48 3.26 -5.05 8.83
N VAL A 49 3.51 -5.95 7.88
CA VAL A 49 3.74 -5.63 6.47
C VAL A 49 2.63 -6.24 5.63
N SER A 50 2.24 -5.54 4.58
CA SER A 50 1.27 -6.05 3.62
C SER A 50 1.84 -7.24 2.85
N THR A 51 1.09 -8.35 2.75
CA THR A 51 1.44 -9.48 1.88
C THR A 51 1.59 -9.04 0.42
N TYR A 52 0.73 -8.11 -0.06
CA TYR A 52 0.84 -7.57 -1.41
C TYR A 52 2.17 -6.85 -1.66
N HIS A 53 2.70 -6.16 -0.65
CA HIS A 53 4.00 -5.52 -0.73
C HIS A 53 5.12 -6.56 -0.67
N ALA A 54 5.05 -7.47 0.29
CA ALA A 54 6.07 -8.49 0.49
C ALA A 54 6.25 -9.42 -0.74
N GLU A 55 5.17 -9.73 -1.45
CA GLU A 55 5.17 -10.62 -2.62
C GLU A 55 5.53 -9.92 -3.94
N GLN A 56 5.47 -8.59 -4.01
CA GLN A 56 5.66 -7.84 -5.27
C GLN A 56 6.88 -6.93 -5.27
N SER A 57 7.57 -6.81 -4.15
CA SER A 57 8.72 -5.92 -4.01
C SER A 57 10.01 -6.72 -3.81
N VAL A 58 11.13 -6.11 -4.17
CA VAL A 58 12.45 -6.68 -3.85
C VAL A 58 12.67 -6.62 -2.32
N LEU A 59 13.52 -7.51 -1.81
CA LEU A 59 13.73 -7.65 -0.38
C LEU A 59 14.19 -6.36 0.30
N GLU A 60 14.99 -5.55 -0.36
CA GLU A 60 15.47 -4.26 0.15
C GLU A 60 14.33 -3.27 0.41
N GLU A 61 13.28 -3.29 -0.41
CA GLU A 61 12.10 -2.45 -0.21
C GLU A 61 11.23 -2.96 0.95
N VAL A 62 11.16 -4.27 1.12
CA VAL A 62 10.45 -4.90 2.24
C VAL A 62 11.18 -4.61 3.55
N GLU A 63 12.52 -4.73 3.56
CA GLU A 63 13.36 -4.38 4.70
C GLU A 63 13.18 -2.93 5.12
N ASP A 64 13.29 -2.01 4.17
CA ASP A 64 13.10 -0.59 4.44
C ASP A 64 11.72 -0.29 5.04
N THR A 65 10.68 -1.00 4.59
CA THR A 65 9.34 -0.89 5.18
C THR A 65 9.32 -1.43 6.62
N ILE A 66 9.95 -2.56 6.90
CA ILE A 66 10.04 -3.10 8.27
C ILE A 66 10.79 -2.12 9.19
N LEU A 67 11.94 -1.62 8.74
CA LEU A 67 12.74 -0.65 9.49
C LEU A 67 12.00 0.69 9.70
N HIS A 68 11.21 1.14 8.72
CA HIS A 68 10.34 2.31 8.86
C HIS A 68 9.35 2.14 10.02
N GLU A 69 8.71 0.98 10.14
CA GLU A 69 7.77 0.69 11.22
C GLU A 69 8.51 0.45 12.56
N ILE A 70 9.73 -0.11 12.54
CA ILE A 70 10.61 -0.18 13.72
C ILE A 70 10.95 1.22 14.23
N ALA A 71 11.26 2.16 13.33
CA ALA A 71 11.53 3.55 13.72
C ALA A 71 10.32 4.18 14.43
N HIS A 72 9.09 3.89 14.01
CA HIS A 72 7.89 4.30 14.74
C HIS A 72 7.79 3.66 16.13
N ALA A 73 8.10 2.37 16.25
CA ALA A 73 8.09 1.67 17.53
C ALA A 73 9.14 2.24 18.52
N LEU A 74 10.30 2.66 18.01
CA LEU A 74 11.38 3.27 18.80
C LEU A 74 11.10 4.72 19.18
N THR A 75 10.22 5.42 18.47
CA THR A 75 9.89 6.83 18.67
C THR A 75 8.39 7.06 18.84
N PRO A 76 7.78 6.51 19.92
CA PRO A 76 6.34 6.64 20.14
C PRO A 76 5.94 8.12 20.26
N GLY A 77 4.85 8.49 19.57
CA GLY A 77 4.35 9.86 19.52
C GLY A 77 4.97 10.75 18.43
N HIS A 78 6.04 10.29 17.77
CA HIS A 78 6.67 11.01 16.65
C HIS A 78 6.19 10.46 15.31
N HIS A 79 5.65 11.35 14.46
CA HIS A 79 5.06 10.98 13.16
C HIS A 79 5.84 11.64 12.01
N HIS A 80 6.89 10.99 11.54
CA HIS A 80 7.75 11.42 10.43
C HIS A 80 8.40 12.80 10.63
N ASP A 81 8.54 13.24 11.87
CA ASP A 81 9.26 14.44 12.26
C ASP A 81 10.79 14.20 12.33
N ASN A 82 11.54 15.17 12.81
CA ASN A 82 13.00 15.07 12.85
C ASN A 82 13.51 13.97 13.81
N VAL A 83 12.77 13.67 14.88
CA VAL A 83 13.12 12.59 15.82
C VAL A 83 12.96 11.24 15.14
N TRP A 84 11.82 11.00 14.51
CA TRP A 84 11.58 9.79 13.71
C TRP A 84 12.60 9.65 12.57
N LYS A 85 12.89 10.74 11.82
CA LYS A 85 13.90 10.70 10.74
C LYS A 85 15.30 10.38 11.24
N ALA A 86 15.66 10.87 12.43
CA ALA A 86 16.94 10.52 13.04
C ALA A 86 17.00 9.04 13.42
N ALA A 87 15.91 8.49 13.99
CA ALA A 87 15.79 7.06 14.26
C ALA A 87 15.90 6.22 12.98
N CYS A 88 15.21 6.59 11.89
CA CYS A 88 15.36 5.91 10.59
C CYS A 88 16.82 5.83 10.17
N ARG A 89 17.53 6.96 10.15
CA ARG A 89 18.95 6.98 9.75
C ARG A 89 19.84 6.12 10.65
N SER A 90 19.56 6.09 11.95
CA SER A 90 20.38 5.31 12.91
C SER A 90 20.23 3.81 12.74
N ILE A 91 19.10 3.34 12.19
CA ILE A 91 18.83 1.92 11.96
C ILE A 91 18.94 1.51 10.49
N GLY A 92 19.37 2.43 9.60
CA GLY A 92 19.55 2.14 8.18
C GLY A 92 18.31 2.25 7.31
N ALA A 93 17.19 2.77 7.84
CA ALA A 93 15.98 3.03 7.06
C ALA A 93 16.06 4.36 6.32
N ARG A 94 15.37 4.45 5.19
CA ARG A 94 15.19 5.72 4.48
C ARG A 94 14.24 6.65 5.26
N PRO A 95 14.64 7.91 5.53
CA PRO A 95 13.84 8.84 6.34
C PRO A 95 12.72 9.50 5.55
N GLU A 96 12.06 8.79 4.65
CA GLU A 96 10.98 9.25 3.80
C GLU A 96 9.64 8.67 4.24
N ARG A 97 8.64 9.56 4.31
CA ARG A 97 7.28 9.17 4.66
C ARG A 97 6.61 8.28 3.63
N LEU A 98 6.91 8.50 2.36
CA LEU A 98 6.20 7.86 1.25
C LEU A 98 7.13 6.90 0.51
N TYR A 99 6.59 5.71 0.24
CA TYR A 99 7.20 4.74 -0.63
C TYR A 99 7.38 5.32 -2.04
N LYS A 100 8.58 5.19 -2.58
CA LYS A 100 8.96 5.67 -3.92
C LYS A 100 9.28 4.52 -4.89
N GLY A 101 9.09 3.28 -4.47
CA GLY A 101 9.28 2.11 -5.31
C GLY A 101 8.21 1.96 -6.40
N PRO A 102 8.30 0.90 -7.23
CA PRO A 102 7.33 0.59 -8.26
C PRO A 102 5.90 0.47 -7.70
N ALA A 103 4.92 0.90 -8.49
CA ALA A 103 3.52 0.75 -8.11
C ALA A 103 3.17 -0.75 -7.99
N LEU A 104 2.59 -1.13 -6.85
CA LEU A 104 2.14 -2.49 -6.63
C LEU A 104 0.92 -2.80 -7.49
N ASP A 105 0.89 -3.98 -8.08
CA ASP A 105 -0.28 -4.47 -8.79
C ASP A 105 -1.42 -4.73 -7.79
N ARG A 106 -2.53 -4.06 -8.02
CA ARG A 106 -3.73 -4.16 -7.18
C ARG A 106 -4.85 -4.72 -8.03
N PRO A 107 -5.35 -5.92 -7.75
CA PRO A 107 -6.48 -6.45 -8.50
C PRO A 107 -7.69 -5.53 -8.36
N ALA A 108 -8.19 -5.06 -9.51
CA ALA A 108 -9.40 -4.27 -9.56
C ALA A 108 -10.60 -5.12 -9.12
N LYS A 109 -11.53 -4.54 -8.38
CA LYS A 109 -12.80 -5.19 -8.01
C LYS A 109 -13.91 -4.90 -9.02
N PHE A 110 -13.76 -3.80 -9.75
CA PHE A 110 -14.72 -3.35 -10.75
C PHE A 110 -13.94 -2.74 -11.92
N ILE A 111 -14.56 -2.75 -13.09
CA ILE A 111 -14.09 -2.06 -14.29
C ILE A 111 -15.22 -1.16 -14.77
N ARG A 112 -14.91 0.09 -15.09
CA ARG A 112 -15.79 0.96 -15.88
C ARG A 112 -15.35 0.91 -17.33
N LYS A 113 -16.25 0.50 -18.20
CA LYS A 113 -16.01 0.37 -19.64
C LYS A 113 -16.86 1.36 -20.41
N CYS A 114 -16.25 2.08 -21.34
CA CYS A 114 -16.96 2.98 -22.24
C CYS A 114 -17.68 2.20 -23.32
N VAL A 115 -18.97 2.42 -23.47
CA VAL A 115 -19.78 1.75 -24.51
C VAL A 115 -19.39 2.15 -25.93
N ASN A 116 -18.79 3.32 -26.12
CA ASN A 116 -18.41 3.83 -27.44
C ASN A 116 -16.98 3.44 -27.84
N CYS A 117 -15.97 3.74 -27.02
CA CYS A 117 -14.57 3.50 -27.38
C CYS A 117 -13.94 2.27 -26.71
N GLY A 118 -14.68 1.57 -25.86
CA GLY A 118 -14.21 0.37 -25.19
C GLY A 118 -13.14 0.61 -24.10
N GLN A 119 -12.75 1.86 -23.84
CA GLN A 119 -11.74 2.16 -22.82
C GLN A 119 -12.18 1.62 -21.46
N GLU A 120 -11.30 0.89 -20.81
CA GLU A 120 -11.51 0.32 -19.50
C GLU A 120 -10.76 1.12 -18.43
N ASN A 121 -11.43 1.35 -17.30
CA ASN A 121 -10.86 2.02 -16.15
C ASN A 121 -11.05 1.13 -14.91
N PRO A 122 -9.96 0.59 -14.33
CA PRO A 122 -10.05 -0.26 -13.17
C PRO A 122 -10.44 0.54 -11.91
N LEU A 123 -11.30 -0.04 -11.08
CA LEU A 123 -11.73 0.52 -9.82
C LEU A 123 -11.56 -0.48 -8.67
N PHE A 124 -11.02 -0.01 -7.57
CA PHE A 124 -10.77 -0.81 -6.37
C PHE A 124 -11.94 -0.78 -5.37
N ARG A 125 -12.91 0.10 -5.61
CA ARG A 125 -14.15 0.27 -4.82
C ARG A 125 -15.31 0.50 -5.75
N ARG A 126 -16.50 0.11 -5.30
CA ARG A 126 -17.73 0.48 -6.01
C ARG A 126 -17.88 2.01 -5.97
N PRO A 127 -18.03 2.66 -7.12
CA PRO A 127 -18.22 4.11 -7.14
C PRO A 127 -19.59 4.48 -6.54
N LYS A 128 -19.65 5.63 -5.87
CA LYS A 128 -20.90 6.15 -5.33
C LYS A 128 -21.89 6.56 -6.42
N SER A 129 -21.36 7.14 -7.52
CA SER A 129 -22.16 7.50 -8.69
C SER A 129 -22.10 6.41 -9.73
N THR A 130 -23.23 5.99 -10.24
CA THR A 130 -23.36 5.05 -11.36
C THR A 130 -23.41 5.79 -12.70
N THR A 131 -23.70 7.09 -12.70
CA THR A 131 -23.75 7.93 -13.91
C THR A 131 -22.41 8.60 -14.12
N ALA A 132 -21.64 8.08 -15.07
CA ALA A 132 -20.41 8.72 -15.52
C ALA A 132 -20.25 8.49 -17.02
N ALA A 133 -19.69 9.47 -17.72
CA ALA A 133 -19.36 9.36 -19.13
C ALA A 133 -17.85 9.33 -19.36
N CYS A 134 -17.45 8.74 -20.46
CA CYS A 134 -16.04 8.66 -20.85
C CYS A 134 -15.50 10.05 -21.19
N LYS A 135 -14.57 10.54 -20.39
CA LYS A 135 -13.95 11.85 -20.60
C LYS A 135 -13.39 12.00 -22.02
N ARG A 136 -12.62 11.01 -22.48
CA ARG A 136 -12.02 11.01 -23.83
C ARG A 136 -13.05 11.16 -24.95
N CYS A 137 -14.19 10.47 -24.85
CA CYS A 137 -15.25 10.58 -25.85
C CYS A 137 -15.99 11.92 -25.74
N CYS A 138 -16.26 12.37 -24.54
CA CYS A 138 -16.89 13.68 -24.29
C CYS A 138 -16.00 14.82 -24.80
N ASP A 139 -14.69 14.79 -24.53
CA ASP A 139 -13.74 15.78 -25.04
C ASP A 139 -13.71 15.81 -26.57
N ARG A 140 -13.76 14.65 -27.23
CA ARG A 140 -13.67 14.53 -28.69
C ARG A 140 -14.97 14.91 -29.41
N HIS A 141 -16.12 14.61 -28.83
CA HIS A 141 -17.40 14.66 -29.54
C HIS A 141 -18.43 15.61 -28.93
N ASN A 142 -18.19 16.15 -27.75
CA ASN A 142 -19.12 17.05 -27.06
C ASN A 142 -18.44 18.15 -26.23
N ALA A 143 -17.32 18.68 -26.71
CA ALA A 143 -16.57 19.76 -26.06
C ALA A 143 -16.30 19.54 -24.57
N GLY A 144 -16.11 18.28 -24.13
CA GLY A 144 -15.85 17.92 -22.74
C GLY A 144 -17.07 17.84 -21.84
N GLN A 145 -18.27 18.16 -22.34
CA GLN A 145 -19.50 18.08 -21.56
C GLN A 145 -20.01 16.64 -21.48
N TYR A 146 -20.70 16.33 -20.40
CA TYR A 146 -21.34 15.02 -20.21
C TYR A 146 -22.26 14.68 -21.40
N ASP A 147 -22.13 13.43 -21.87
CA ASP A 147 -22.94 12.92 -22.96
C ASP A 147 -23.33 11.46 -22.68
N GLN A 148 -24.61 11.19 -22.62
CA GLN A 148 -25.16 9.86 -22.33
C GLN A 148 -24.74 8.81 -23.37
N ARG A 149 -24.41 9.20 -24.59
CA ARG A 149 -23.90 8.28 -25.63
C ARG A 149 -22.56 7.63 -25.24
N PHE A 150 -21.82 8.24 -24.30
CA PHE A 150 -20.50 7.80 -23.86
C PHE A 150 -20.51 7.31 -22.42
N VAL A 151 -21.64 6.81 -21.94
CA VAL A 151 -21.78 6.29 -20.58
C VAL A 151 -20.76 5.18 -20.30
N LEU A 152 -20.30 5.14 -19.05
CA LEU A 152 -19.42 4.09 -18.54
C LEU A 152 -20.25 3.03 -17.83
N VAL A 153 -20.22 1.81 -18.37
CA VAL A 153 -20.85 0.65 -17.72
C VAL A 153 -19.92 0.10 -16.64
N LEU A 154 -20.48 -0.20 -15.47
CA LEU A 154 -19.76 -0.79 -14.34
C LEU A 154 -19.89 -2.30 -14.35
N GLU A 155 -18.78 -2.99 -14.44
CA GLU A 155 -18.69 -4.45 -14.35
C GLU A 155 -17.92 -4.85 -13.10
N ARG A 156 -18.33 -5.94 -12.45
CA ARG A 156 -17.58 -6.53 -11.34
C ARG A 156 -16.58 -7.54 -11.90
N VAL A 157 -15.32 -7.38 -11.52
CA VAL A 157 -14.29 -8.38 -11.83
C VAL A 157 -14.54 -9.61 -10.95
N ARG A 158 -14.58 -10.79 -11.59
CA ARG A 158 -14.77 -12.08 -10.91
C ARG A 158 -13.46 -12.61 -10.36
#